data_259dcac1222dc167f052f8d58e103b50
#
_entry.id   259dcac1222dc167f052f8d58e103b50
#
_cell.length_a   1.000
_cell.length_b   1.000
_cell.length_c   1.000
_cell.angle_alpha   90.00
_cell.angle_beta   90.00
_cell.angle_gamma   90.00
#
_symmetry.space_group_name_H-M   'P 1'
#
loop_
_entity.id
_entity.type
_entity.pdbx_description
1 polymer ?
#
loop_
_entity_poly.entity_id
_entity_poly.type
_entity_poly.pdbx_seq_one_letter_code
_entity_poly.pdbx_strand_id
1 'polypeptide(L)'
;MGVRIMRKKALITGASRGIGAAAARMLAKTGYDLFLVCKSSEEEINIIKEETEETAGISCQTMLCDVSDPVQVELMAQKAGEVHILINNAAISHIGLMTDMSLKRWHQVIDTNLNSLFYICRLIVPQMVRRQSGKILNVSSVWGNVGASMEVAYSASKGGVNSFTRALAKELAPSDIQVNAVAFGVIDTDMNVGFSKEEMDELKKEIPADRIGSTQEAAEMICRILEAPSYFTGQVITMDGGWI
;
A
#
# COMPACT_ATOMS: atom_id res chain seq x y z
N MET A 1 -23.65 -15.45 -26.69
CA MET A 1 -22.42 -15.45 -25.89
C MET A 1 -21.96 -14.01 -25.74
N GLY A 2 -22.19 -13.40 -24.55
CA GLY A 2 -21.76 -12.04 -24.32
C GLY A 2 -20.23 -12.00 -24.23
N VAL A 3 -19.61 -11.08 -24.95
CA VAL A 3 -18.18 -10.80 -24.81
C VAL A 3 -17.95 -10.30 -23.38
N ARG A 4 -17.36 -11.13 -22.53
CA ARG A 4 -16.95 -10.70 -21.17
C ARG A 4 -15.82 -9.70 -21.36
N ILE A 5 -16.14 -8.41 -21.26
CA ILE A 5 -15.13 -7.35 -21.25
C ILE A 5 -14.20 -7.69 -20.08
N MET A 6 -12.94 -7.99 -20.38
CA MET A 6 -11.94 -8.25 -19.33
C MET A 6 -11.73 -6.95 -18.54
N ARG A 7 -12.14 -6.96 -17.29
CA ARG A 7 -11.91 -5.83 -16.37
C ARG A 7 -10.43 -5.72 -16.04
N LYS A 8 -9.97 -4.50 -15.81
CA LYS A 8 -8.62 -4.27 -15.27
C LYS A 8 -8.57 -4.80 -13.85
N LYS A 9 -7.43 -5.38 -13.46
CA LYS A 9 -7.23 -5.98 -12.15
C LYS A 9 -6.28 -5.15 -11.29
N ALA A 10 -6.65 -4.95 -10.03
CA ALA A 10 -5.80 -4.35 -9.00
C ALA A 10 -5.32 -5.43 -8.02
N LEU A 11 -4.00 -5.46 -7.77
CA LEU A 11 -3.38 -6.23 -6.71
C LEU A 11 -3.10 -5.31 -5.52
N ILE A 12 -3.57 -5.67 -4.32
CA ILE A 12 -3.43 -4.88 -3.11
C ILE A 12 -2.84 -5.74 -2.00
N THR A 13 -1.69 -5.34 -1.45
CA THR A 13 -1.08 -6.01 -0.30
C THR A 13 -1.53 -5.37 1.02
N GLY A 14 -1.64 -6.17 2.10
CA GLY A 14 -2.16 -5.67 3.37
C GLY A 14 -3.63 -5.26 3.30
N ALA A 15 -4.44 -6.03 2.55
CA ALA A 15 -5.80 -5.67 2.17
C ALA A 15 -6.90 -6.13 3.14
N SER A 16 -6.56 -6.82 4.25
CA SER A 16 -7.56 -7.35 5.18
C SER A 16 -8.20 -6.28 6.08
N ARG A 17 -7.55 -5.14 6.27
CA ARG A 17 -8.02 -4.05 7.16
C ARG A 17 -7.41 -2.69 6.79
N GLY A 18 -7.81 -1.66 7.53
CA GLY A 18 -7.24 -0.32 7.41
C GLY A 18 -7.31 0.25 6.00
N ILE A 19 -6.24 0.92 5.58
CA ILE A 19 -6.13 1.61 4.29
C ILE A 19 -6.29 0.63 3.12
N GLY A 20 -5.69 -0.56 3.21
CA GLY A 20 -5.76 -1.56 2.14
C GLY A 20 -7.18 -2.05 1.87
N ALA A 21 -7.96 -2.31 2.91
CA ALA A 21 -9.36 -2.71 2.80
C ALA A 21 -10.24 -1.57 2.25
N ALA A 22 -10.02 -0.33 2.71
CA ALA A 22 -10.73 0.84 2.20
C ALA A 22 -10.44 1.08 0.71
N ALA A 23 -9.17 0.96 0.30
CA ALA A 23 -8.75 1.06 -1.10
C ALA A 23 -9.38 -0.06 -1.96
N ALA A 24 -9.45 -1.29 -1.46
CA ALA A 24 -10.10 -2.40 -2.15
C ALA A 24 -11.58 -2.10 -2.43
N ARG A 25 -12.33 -1.64 -1.42
CA ARG A 25 -13.74 -1.25 -1.57
C ARG A 25 -13.94 -0.14 -2.61
N MET A 26 -13.07 0.87 -2.62
CA MET A 26 -13.18 1.96 -3.58
C MET A 26 -12.86 1.52 -5.00
N LEU A 27 -11.79 0.74 -5.21
CA LEU A 27 -11.43 0.24 -6.53
C LEU A 27 -12.48 -0.73 -7.09
N ALA A 28 -13.12 -1.53 -6.23
CA ALA A 28 -14.27 -2.34 -6.64
C ALA A 28 -15.40 -1.49 -7.23
N LYS A 29 -15.78 -0.39 -6.55
CA LYS A 29 -16.83 0.54 -7.02
C LYS A 29 -16.49 1.20 -8.37
N THR A 30 -15.20 1.36 -8.68
CA THR A 30 -14.74 1.87 -9.99
C THR A 30 -14.59 0.77 -11.06
N GLY A 31 -14.98 -0.47 -10.73
CA GLY A 31 -15.10 -1.58 -11.68
C GLY A 31 -13.83 -2.40 -11.90
N TYR A 32 -12.84 -2.30 -11.02
CA TYR A 32 -11.66 -3.17 -11.07
C TYR A 32 -11.96 -4.54 -10.46
N ASP A 33 -11.49 -5.61 -11.12
CA ASP A 33 -11.33 -6.90 -10.47
C ASP A 33 -10.19 -6.81 -9.45
N LEU A 34 -10.27 -7.57 -8.35
CA LEU A 34 -9.34 -7.46 -7.24
C LEU A 34 -8.55 -8.75 -7.02
N PHE A 35 -7.28 -8.60 -6.65
CA PHE A 35 -6.47 -9.65 -6.03
C PHE A 35 -5.95 -9.11 -4.70
N LEU A 36 -6.54 -9.60 -3.60
CA LEU A 36 -6.27 -9.09 -2.26
C LEU A 36 -5.31 -10.02 -1.52
N VAL A 37 -4.34 -9.44 -0.85
CA VAL A 37 -3.29 -10.18 -0.17
C VAL A 37 -3.15 -9.71 1.27
N CYS A 38 -3.11 -10.65 2.21
CA CYS A 38 -2.71 -10.40 3.60
C CYS A 38 -1.86 -11.55 4.13
N LYS A 39 -1.19 -11.34 5.28
CA LYS A 39 -0.31 -12.35 5.86
C LYS A 39 -1.07 -13.50 6.55
N SER A 40 -2.08 -13.17 7.36
CA SER A 40 -2.71 -14.14 8.28
C SER A 40 -4.20 -13.92 8.58
N SER A 41 -4.78 -12.80 8.15
CA SER A 41 -6.16 -12.42 8.46
C SER A 41 -7.12 -12.95 7.40
N GLU A 42 -7.34 -14.28 7.38
CA GLU A 42 -8.11 -14.95 6.33
C GLU A 42 -9.61 -14.62 6.38
N GLU A 43 -10.18 -14.55 7.57
CA GLU A 43 -11.59 -14.22 7.75
C GLU A 43 -11.88 -12.78 7.30
N GLU A 44 -11.08 -11.84 7.75
CA GLU A 44 -11.27 -10.41 7.43
C GLU A 44 -11.08 -10.14 5.93
N ILE A 45 -10.10 -10.76 5.27
CA ILE A 45 -9.91 -10.54 3.84
C ILE A 45 -11.03 -11.18 3.00
N ASN A 46 -11.62 -12.28 3.46
CA ASN A 46 -12.77 -12.90 2.81
C ASN A 46 -14.05 -12.07 2.99
N ILE A 47 -14.24 -11.39 4.12
CA ILE A 47 -15.31 -10.40 4.30
C ILE A 47 -15.17 -9.29 3.24
N ILE A 48 -13.98 -8.74 3.05
CA ILE A 48 -13.75 -7.70 2.02
C ILE A 48 -14.05 -8.23 0.61
N LYS A 49 -13.67 -9.48 0.33
CA LYS A 49 -13.98 -10.14 -0.93
C LYS A 49 -15.49 -10.20 -1.16
N GLU A 50 -16.24 -10.77 -0.23
CA GLU A 50 -17.70 -10.93 -0.32
C GLU A 50 -18.40 -9.58 -0.51
N GLU A 51 -18.07 -8.59 0.33
CA GLU A 51 -18.59 -7.23 0.22
C GLU A 51 -18.34 -6.59 -1.16
N THR A 52 -17.14 -6.76 -1.71
CA THR A 52 -16.79 -6.14 -2.99
C THR A 52 -17.41 -6.86 -4.19
N GLU A 53 -17.56 -8.19 -4.13
CA GLU A 53 -18.25 -8.97 -5.15
C GLU A 53 -19.76 -8.65 -5.15
N GLU A 54 -20.38 -8.58 -3.98
CA GLU A 54 -21.81 -8.27 -3.86
C GLU A 54 -22.17 -6.83 -4.27
N THR A 55 -21.39 -5.86 -3.80
CA THR A 55 -21.73 -4.44 -4.01
C THR A 55 -21.34 -3.91 -5.39
N ALA A 56 -20.31 -4.44 -6.02
CA ALA A 56 -19.76 -3.93 -7.28
C ALA A 56 -19.85 -4.93 -8.44
N GLY A 57 -20.21 -6.19 -8.19
CA GLY A 57 -20.31 -7.23 -9.22
C GLY A 57 -18.99 -7.49 -9.94
N ILE A 58 -17.85 -7.30 -9.26
CA ILE A 58 -16.49 -7.58 -9.75
C ILE A 58 -16.08 -9.01 -9.37
N SER A 59 -14.94 -9.47 -9.89
CA SER A 59 -14.28 -10.68 -9.39
C SER A 59 -13.21 -10.30 -8.37
N CYS A 60 -13.26 -10.94 -7.19
CA CYS A 60 -12.27 -10.74 -6.16
C CYS A 60 -11.64 -12.08 -5.75
N GLN A 61 -10.32 -12.15 -5.80
CA GLN A 61 -9.54 -13.29 -5.32
C GLN A 61 -8.74 -12.87 -4.09
N THR A 62 -8.59 -13.77 -3.14
CA THR A 62 -7.82 -13.56 -1.92
C THR A 62 -6.66 -14.55 -1.84
N MET A 63 -5.57 -14.16 -1.19
CA MET A 63 -4.45 -15.05 -0.90
C MET A 63 -3.76 -14.66 0.39
N LEU A 64 -3.45 -15.66 1.23
CA LEU A 64 -2.51 -15.49 2.33
C LEU A 64 -1.08 -15.52 1.78
N CYS A 65 -0.31 -14.46 2.04
CA CYS A 65 1.07 -14.34 1.62
C CYS A 65 1.83 -13.40 2.56
N ASP A 66 2.92 -13.89 3.13
CA ASP A 66 3.91 -13.04 3.76
C ASP A 66 4.75 -12.36 2.68
N VAL A 67 4.55 -11.07 2.48
CA VAL A 67 5.26 -10.30 1.44
C VAL A 67 6.78 -10.17 1.70
N SER A 68 7.24 -10.48 2.92
CA SER A 68 8.67 -10.54 3.24
C SER A 68 9.34 -11.84 2.78
N ASP A 69 8.55 -12.85 2.36
CA ASP A 69 9.03 -14.12 1.84
C ASP A 69 8.98 -14.12 0.30
N PRO A 70 10.14 -14.08 -0.39
CA PRO A 70 10.18 -14.03 -1.85
C PRO A 70 9.56 -15.25 -2.52
N VAL A 71 9.57 -16.42 -1.87
CA VAL A 71 8.95 -17.65 -2.43
C VAL A 71 7.43 -17.53 -2.44
N GLN A 72 6.85 -17.03 -1.35
CA GLN A 72 5.40 -16.78 -1.29
C GLN A 72 4.99 -15.68 -2.27
N VAL A 73 5.81 -14.64 -2.44
CA VAL A 73 5.56 -13.55 -3.40
C VAL A 73 5.59 -14.08 -4.84
N GLU A 74 6.47 -15.03 -5.15
CA GLU A 74 6.51 -15.67 -6.49
C GLU A 74 5.22 -16.44 -6.79
N LEU A 75 4.74 -17.24 -5.84
CA LEU A 75 3.45 -17.94 -5.95
C LEU A 75 2.27 -16.96 -6.05
N MET A 76 2.31 -15.87 -5.30
CA MET A 76 1.31 -14.80 -5.36
C MET A 76 1.25 -14.16 -6.75
N ALA A 77 2.39 -13.79 -7.32
CA ALA A 77 2.46 -13.18 -8.65
C ALA A 77 1.93 -14.12 -9.74
N GLN A 78 2.26 -15.42 -9.66
CA GLN A 78 1.73 -16.44 -10.57
C GLN A 78 0.20 -16.54 -10.49
N LYS A 79 -0.37 -16.59 -9.28
CA LYS A 79 -1.82 -16.67 -9.06
C LYS A 79 -2.55 -15.38 -9.45
N ALA A 80 -1.95 -14.23 -9.21
CA ALA A 80 -2.54 -12.94 -9.58
C ALA A 80 -2.69 -12.80 -11.10
N GLY A 81 -1.79 -13.41 -11.88
CA GLY A 81 -1.81 -13.32 -13.33
C GLY A 81 -1.63 -11.89 -13.82
N GLU A 82 -2.49 -11.42 -14.71
CA GLU A 82 -2.37 -10.06 -15.25
C GLU A 82 -2.82 -9.01 -14.25
N VAL A 83 -1.91 -8.08 -13.91
CA VAL A 83 -2.11 -6.99 -12.95
C VAL A 83 -1.94 -5.63 -13.64
N HIS A 84 -2.94 -4.76 -13.53
CA HIS A 84 -2.96 -3.43 -14.13
C HIS A 84 -2.61 -2.32 -13.12
N ILE A 85 -3.02 -2.53 -11.87
CA ILE A 85 -2.71 -1.65 -10.73
C ILE A 85 -2.06 -2.50 -9.64
N LEU A 86 -0.94 -2.03 -9.12
CA LEU A 86 -0.28 -2.59 -7.95
C LEU A 86 -0.30 -1.56 -6.81
N ILE A 87 -0.90 -1.94 -5.67
CA ILE A 87 -0.84 -1.14 -4.44
C ILE A 87 -0.02 -1.89 -3.40
N ASN A 88 1.20 -1.41 -3.17
CA ASN A 88 2.07 -1.89 -2.11
C ASN A 88 1.71 -1.16 -0.82
N ASN A 89 0.82 -1.76 -0.01
CA ASN A 89 0.33 -1.18 1.23
C ASN A 89 0.75 -1.98 2.48
N ALA A 90 1.08 -3.26 2.35
CA ALA A 90 1.51 -4.08 3.50
C ALA A 90 2.72 -3.45 4.21
N ALA A 91 2.59 -3.23 5.51
CA ALA A 91 3.65 -2.68 6.34
C ALA A 91 3.46 -3.06 7.80
N ILE A 92 4.55 -2.99 8.56
CA ILE A 92 4.58 -3.10 10.01
C ILE A 92 5.38 -1.94 10.60
N SER A 93 5.03 -1.51 11.81
CA SER A 93 5.80 -0.55 12.60
C SER A 93 6.49 -1.22 13.77
N HIS A 94 7.44 -0.52 14.35
CA HIS A 94 8.06 -0.84 15.63
C HIS A 94 8.44 0.45 16.33
N ILE A 95 7.91 0.60 17.55
CA ILE A 95 8.21 1.72 18.43
C ILE A 95 9.19 1.23 19.50
N GLY A 96 10.30 1.92 19.65
CA GLY A 96 11.34 1.60 20.63
C GLY A 96 12.69 2.24 20.29
N LEU A 97 13.58 2.32 21.28
CA LEU A 97 14.92 2.85 21.05
C LEU A 97 15.70 1.95 20.08
N MET A 98 16.47 2.58 19.20
CA MET A 98 17.29 1.86 18.22
C MET A 98 18.27 0.89 18.89
N THR A 99 18.85 1.28 20.04
CA THR A 99 19.79 0.45 20.81
C THR A 99 19.18 -0.83 21.35
N ASP A 100 17.89 -0.84 21.60
CA ASP A 100 17.15 -1.98 22.16
C ASP A 100 16.52 -2.88 21.09
N MET A 101 16.58 -2.42 19.83
CA MET A 101 16.03 -3.16 18.70
C MET A 101 16.90 -4.38 18.35
N SER A 102 16.30 -5.57 18.34
CA SER A 102 16.99 -6.77 17.88
C SER A 102 17.22 -6.76 16.36
N LEU A 103 18.30 -7.39 15.89
CA LEU A 103 18.55 -7.58 14.43
C LEU A 103 17.36 -8.27 13.75
N LYS A 104 16.74 -9.25 14.41
CA LYS A 104 15.56 -9.94 13.88
C LYS A 104 14.40 -8.96 13.63
N ARG A 105 14.17 -8.03 14.55
CA ARG A 105 13.08 -7.05 14.40
C ARG A 105 13.39 -6.02 13.32
N TRP A 106 14.64 -5.56 13.25
CA TRP A 106 15.12 -4.71 12.15
C TRP A 106 14.85 -5.36 10.79
N HIS A 107 15.33 -6.59 10.59
CA HIS A 107 15.11 -7.33 9.34
C HIS A 107 13.62 -7.47 9.04
N GLN A 108 12.82 -7.82 10.03
CA GLN A 108 11.38 -7.98 9.84
C GLN A 108 10.72 -6.68 9.30
N VAL A 109 11.10 -5.51 9.82
CA VAL A 109 10.57 -4.22 9.35
C VAL A 109 11.05 -3.92 7.93
N ILE A 110 12.36 -4.05 7.67
CA ILE A 110 12.92 -3.78 6.34
C ILE A 110 12.39 -4.76 5.29
N ASP A 111 12.33 -6.04 5.60
CA ASP A 111 11.87 -7.06 4.65
C ASP A 111 10.39 -6.86 4.31
N THR A 112 9.56 -6.54 5.30
CA THR A 112 8.13 -6.33 5.06
C THR A 112 7.86 -5.01 4.34
N ASN A 113 8.50 -3.90 4.74
CA ASN A 113 8.13 -2.57 4.27
C ASN A 113 8.86 -2.14 3.00
N LEU A 114 10.07 -2.65 2.76
CA LEU A 114 10.93 -2.21 1.65
C LEU A 114 11.31 -3.34 0.70
N ASN A 115 11.89 -4.45 1.19
CA ASN A 115 12.32 -5.54 0.33
C ASN A 115 11.14 -6.17 -0.42
N SER A 116 9.96 -6.21 0.20
CA SER A 116 8.72 -6.68 -0.43
C SER A 116 8.39 -5.92 -1.72
N LEU A 117 8.63 -4.60 -1.77
CA LEU A 117 8.39 -3.81 -2.98
C LEU A 117 9.26 -4.31 -4.14
N PHE A 118 10.53 -4.59 -3.86
CA PHE A 118 11.43 -5.16 -4.86
C PHE A 118 10.96 -6.54 -5.30
N TYR A 119 10.62 -7.43 -4.36
CA TYR A 119 10.16 -8.79 -4.70
C TYR A 119 8.93 -8.77 -5.59
N ILE A 120 7.92 -7.96 -5.25
CA ILE A 120 6.67 -7.85 -5.99
C ILE A 120 6.88 -7.16 -7.35
N CYS A 121 7.54 -6.00 -7.35
CA CYS A 121 7.75 -5.23 -8.59
C CYS A 121 8.57 -6.02 -9.61
N ARG A 122 9.61 -6.76 -9.20
CA ARG A 122 10.41 -7.62 -10.08
C ARG A 122 9.56 -8.62 -10.88
N LEU A 123 8.45 -9.09 -10.30
CA LEU A 123 7.58 -10.09 -10.92
C LEU A 123 6.42 -9.46 -11.70
N ILE A 124 5.90 -8.33 -11.22
CA ILE A 124 4.72 -7.68 -11.83
C ILE A 124 5.11 -6.70 -12.95
N VAL A 125 6.19 -5.93 -12.80
CA VAL A 125 6.60 -4.92 -13.78
C VAL A 125 6.82 -5.47 -15.20
N PRO A 126 7.45 -6.65 -15.42
CA PRO A 126 7.66 -7.16 -16.78
C PRO A 126 6.39 -7.30 -17.62
N GLN A 127 5.26 -7.66 -17.01
CA GLN A 127 3.99 -7.74 -17.73
C GLN A 127 3.41 -6.34 -18.05
N MET A 128 3.60 -5.35 -17.16
CA MET A 128 3.22 -3.98 -17.41
C MET A 128 4.05 -3.37 -18.56
N VAL A 129 5.37 -3.63 -18.57
CA VAL A 129 6.26 -3.19 -19.66
C VAL A 129 5.86 -3.78 -20.99
N ARG A 130 5.57 -5.10 -21.08
CA ARG A 130 5.09 -5.73 -22.31
C ARG A 130 3.78 -5.11 -22.82
N ARG A 131 2.91 -4.67 -21.93
CA ARG A 131 1.62 -4.05 -22.26
C ARG A 131 1.73 -2.54 -22.50
N GLN A 132 2.88 -1.91 -22.17
CA GLN A 132 3.09 -0.46 -22.18
C GLN A 132 1.99 0.28 -21.40
N SER A 133 1.62 -0.25 -20.25
CA SER A 133 0.58 0.32 -19.39
C SER A 133 0.62 -0.30 -18.00
N GLY A 134 0.56 0.52 -16.97
CA GLY A 134 0.49 0.07 -15.58
C GLY A 134 0.51 1.22 -14.59
N LYS A 135 0.03 0.96 -13.38
CA LYS A 135 0.09 1.92 -12.28
C LYS A 135 0.57 1.23 -11.02
N ILE A 136 1.57 1.81 -10.38
CA ILE A 136 2.13 1.34 -9.12
C ILE A 136 1.96 2.45 -8.09
N LEU A 137 1.33 2.15 -6.98
CA LEU A 137 1.20 3.04 -5.84
C LEU A 137 1.81 2.40 -4.60
N ASN A 138 2.76 3.11 -4.01
CA ASN A 138 3.39 2.69 -2.76
C ASN A 138 2.84 3.50 -1.58
N VAL A 139 2.37 2.82 -0.53
CA VAL A 139 1.94 3.48 0.69
C VAL A 139 3.15 3.74 1.58
N SER A 140 3.49 5.02 1.70
CA SER A 140 4.57 5.53 2.52
C SER A 140 4.05 6.15 3.82
N SER A 141 4.85 6.97 4.45
CA SER A 141 4.54 7.70 5.68
C SER A 141 5.29 9.04 5.70
N VAL A 142 4.76 10.01 6.41
CA VAL A 142 5.49 11.24 6.74
C VAL A 142 6.83 10.96 7.41
N TRP A 143 6.94 9.87 8.17
CA TRP A 143 8.21 9.42 8.74
C TRP A 143 9.25 8.99 7.72
N GLY A 144 8.84 8.70 6.49
CA GLY A 144 9.76 8.53 5.37
C GLY A 144 10.29 9.85 4.81
N ASN A 145 9.68 10.99 5.12
CA ASN A 145 10.11 12.32 4.73
C ASN A 145 11.07 12.95 5.76
N VAL A 146 10.71 12.89 7.06
CA VAL A 146 11.41 13.62 8.13
C VAL A 146 12.02 12.72 9.20
N GLY A 147 11.62 11.44 9.27
CA GLY A 147 12.01 10.52 10.34
C GLY A 147 11.26 10.77 11.64
N ALA A 148 11.23 9.75 12.50
CA ALA A 148 10.65 9.83 13.84
C ALA A 148 11.55 9.22 14.89
N SER A 149 11.62 9.87 16.04
CA SER A 149 12.25 9.28 17.24
C SER A 149 11.53 7.99 17.60
N MET A 150 12.27 6.99 18.10
CA MET A 150 11.79 5.66 18.46
C MET A 150 11.23 4.81 17.30
N GLU A 151 11.22 5.33 16.08
CA GLU A 151 10.77 4.60 14.88
C GLU A 151 11.84 4.55 13.77
N VAL A 152 13.11 4.39 14.13
CA VAL A 152 14.25 4.48 13.20
C VAL A 152 14.12 3.48 12.04
N ALA A 153 13.80 2.21 12.32
CA ALA A 153 13.66 1.19 11.27
C ALA A 153 12.46 1.47 10.34
N TYR A 154 11.34 1.91 10.91
CA TYR A 154 10.15 2.27 10.15
C TYR A 154 10.44 3.48 9.24
N SER A 155 11.02 4.54 9.79
CA SER A 155 11.43 5.74 9.08
C SER A 155 12.41 5.42 7.95
N ALA A 156 13.44 4.62 8.22
CA ALA A 156 14.40 4.17 7.21
C ALA A 156 13.71 3.39 6.08
N SER A 157 12.78 2.47 6.44
CA SER A 157 12.03 1.69 5.45
C SER A 157 11.17 2.58 4.55
N LYS A 158 10.45 3.56 5.14
CA LYS A 158 9.57 4.46 4.39
C LYS A 158 10.34 5.51 3.58
N GLY A 159 11.49 5.98 4.07
CA GLY A 159 12.44 6.75 3.27
C GLY A 159 12.96 5.97 2.06
N GLY A 160 13.26 4.68 2.25
CA GLY A 160 13.58 3.74 1.18
C GLY A 160 12.45 3.60 0.15
N VAL A 161 11.19 3.47 0.60
CA VAL A 161 10.00 3.46 -0.28
C VAL A 161 9.91 4.72 -1.14
N ASN A 162 10.15 5.91 -0.55
CA ASN A 162 10.12 7.17 -1.27
C ASN A 162 11.20 7.23 -2.37
N SER A 163 12.42 6.80 -2.07
CA SER A 163 13.52 6.74 -3.03
C SER A 163 13.30 5.68 -4.10
N PHE A 164 12.82 4.49 -3.73
CA PHE A 164 12.45 3.41 -4.64
C PHE A 164 11.39 3.89 -5.65
N THR A 165 10.36 4.58 -5.17
CA THR A 165 9.29 5.14 -6.01
C THR A 165 9.85 6.08 -7.08
N ARG A 166 10.70 7.03 -6.68
CA ARG A 166 11.30 8.02 -7.61
C ARG A 166 12.22 7.36 -8.63
N ALA A 167 13.01 6.37 -8.21
CA ALA A 167 13.93 5.66 -9.09
C ALA A 167 13.16 4.81 -10.10
N LEU A 168 12.24 3.97 -9.63
CA LEU A 168 11.44 3.07 -10.49
C LEU A 168 10.56 3.85 -11.47
N ALA A 169 10.05 5.01 -11.08
CA ALA A 169 9.29 5.88 -11.98
C ALA A 169 10.11 6.33 -13.19
N LYS A 170 11.40 6.67 -12.99
CA LYS A 170 12.30 7.07 -14.08
C LYS A 170 12.59 5.93 -15.05
N GLU A 171 12.73 4.70 -14.53
CA GLU A 171 12.95 3.52 -15.35
C GLU A 171 11.71 3.15 -16.19
N LEU A 172 10.52 3.35 -15.63
CA LEU A 172 9.28 2.87 -16.21
C LEU A 172 8.49 3.91 -17.01
N ALA A 173 8.82 5.19 -16.87
CA ALA A 173 8.19 6.28 -17.64
C ALA A 173 8.22 6.06 -19.17
N PRO A 174 9.31 5.55 -19.79
CA PRO A 174 9.33 5.26 -21.23
C PRO A 174 8.33 4.17 -21.66
N SER A 175 7.82 3.38 -20.70
CA SER A 175 6.84 2.31 -20.94
C SER A 175 5.41 2.71 -20.56
N ASP A 176 5.13 4.00 -20.35
CA ASP A 176 3.83 4.54 -19.92
C ASP A 176 3.32 3.89 -18.62
N ILE A 177 4.23 3.61 -17.68
CA ILE A 177 3.91 3.07 -16.36
C ILE A 177 4.14 4.16 -15.31
N GLN A 178 3.09 4.47 -14.56
CA GLN A 178 3.14 5.43 -13.47
C GLN A 178 3.57 4.75 -12.17
N VAL A 179 4.53 5.34 -11.46
CA VAL A 179 4.94 4.90 -10.13
C VAL A 179 4.92 6.10 -9.18
N ASN A 180 4.02 6.08 -8.22
CA ASN A 180 3.87 7.15 -7.25
C ASN A 180 3.77 6.58 -5.82
N ALA A 181 3.93 7.44 -4.83
CA ALA A 181 3.70 7.11 -3.43
C ALA A 181 2.79 8.14 -2.78
N VAL A 182 2.09 7.71 -1.75
CA VAL A 182 1.41 8.59 -0.81
C VAL A 182 2.04 8.41 0.57
N ALA A 183 2.50 9.52 1.15
CA ALA A 183 3.06 9.59 2.50
C ALA A 183 1.96 10.08 3.45
N PHE A 184 1.34 9.14 4.14
CA PHE A 184 0.29 9.47 5.10
C PHE A 184 0.88 9.94 6.43
N GLY A 185 0.20 10.91 7.06
CA GLY A 185 0.29 11.17 8.49
C GLY A 185 -0.43 10.07 9.28
N VAL A 186 -1.01 10.42 10.42
CA VAL A 186 -1.76 9.47 11.25
C VAL A 186 -3.12 9.20 10.65
N ILE A 187 -3.36 7.94 10.29
CA ILE A 187 -4.66 7.45 9.79
C ILE A 187 -5.25 6.49 10.83
N ASP A 188 -6.54 6.58 11.07
CA ASP A 188 -7.28 5.71 12.00
C ASP A 188 -7.27 4.27 11.52
N THR A 189 -6.35 3.50 12.07
CA THR A 189 -6.12 2.08 11.73
C THR A 189 -5.64 1.31 12.97
N ASP A 190 -5.68 -0.02 12.88
CA ASP A 190 -5.16 -0.91 13.94
C ASP A 190 -3.65 -0.72 14.22
N MET A 191 -2.92 -0.01 13.37
CA MET A 191 -1.53 0.33 13.63
C MET A 191 -1.37 1.24 14.86
N ASN A 192 -2.44 1.94 15.24
CA ASN A 192 -2.48 2.86 16.37
C ASN A 192 -2.98 2.22 17.68
N VAL A 193 -3.33 0.93 17.69
CA VAL A 193 -3.89 0.21 18.85
C VAL A 193 -2.97 0.25 20.08
N GLY A 194 -1.66 0.46 19.87
CA GLY A 194 -0.67 0.59 20.96
C GLY A 194 -0.71 1.92 21.73
N PHE A 195 -1.40 2.94 21.22
CA PHE A 195 -1.53 4.25 21.87
C PHE A 195 -2.72 4.27 22.82
N SER A 196 -2.53 4.88 24.01
CA SER A 196 -3.62 5.19 24.92
C SER A 196 -4.51 6.29 24.31
N LYS A 197 -5.70 6.47 24.91
CA LYS A 197 -6.60 7.55 24.49
C LYS A 197 -5.97 8.94 24.68
N GLU A 198 -5.25 9.11 25.78
CA GLU A 198 -4.55 10.35 26.14
C GLU A 198 -3.45 10.67 25.11
N GLU A 199 -2.63 9.69 24.73
CA GLU A 199 -1.59 9.84 23.71
C GLU A 199 -2.20 10.17 22.35
N MET A 200 -3.31 9.53 21.98
CA MET A 200 -4.02 9.86 20.74
C MET A 200 -4.64 11.25 20.75
N ASP A 201 -5.14 11.73 21.90
CA ASP A 201 -5.70 13.06 22.02
C ASP A 201 -4.59 14.15 22.02
N GLU A 202 -3.40 13.85 22.51
CA GLU A 202 -2.23 14.73 22.38
C GLU A 202 -1.75 14.79 20.93
N LEU A 203 -1.63 13.64 20.26
CA LEU A 203 -1.21 13.54 18.86
C LEU A 203 -2.15 14.33 17.94
N LYS A 204 -3.48 14.30 18.19
CA LYS A 204 -4.44 15.11 17.42
C LYS A 204 -4.18 16.61 17.53
N LYS A 205 -3.76 17.09 18.71
CA LYS A 205 -3.46 18.51 18.94
C LYS A 205 -2.19 18.99 18.22
N GLU A 206 -1.28 18.08 17.91
CA GLU A 206 -0.09 18.38 17.11
C GLU A 206 -0.42 18.55 15.62
N ILE A 207 -1.53 17.97 15.17
CA ILE A 207 -1.96 18.02 13.77
C ILE A 207 -2.78 19.31 13.56
N PRO A 208 -2.39 20.23 12.66
CA PRO A 208 -3.14 21.48 12.44
C PRO A 208 -4.62 21.30 12.07
N ALA A 209 -4.97 20.17 11.43
CA ALA A 209 -6.37 19.83 11.17
C ALA A 209 -7.16 19.39 12.41
N ASP A 210 -6.51 19.31 13.60
CA ASP A 210 -7.07 18.94 14.92
C ASP A 210 -7.76 17.55 14.92
N ARG A 211 -7.32 16.67 14.04
CA ARG A 211 -7.81 15.29 13.94
C ARG A 211 -6.82 14.39 13.20
N ILE A 212 -7.00 13.09 13.36
CA ILE A 212 -6.36 12.08 12.49
C ILE A 212 -7.17 11.90 11.19
N GLY A 213 -6.54 11.39 10.15
CA GLY A 213 -7.20 11.04 8.89
C GLY A 213 -7.99 9.74 9.04
N SER A 214 -9.05 9.59 8.23
CA SER A 214 -9.80 8.34 8.13
C SER A 214 -9.23 7.43 7.04
N THR A 215 -9.48 6.12 7.16
CA THR A 215 -9.15 5.15 6.10
C THR A 215 -9.88 5.43 4.80
N GLN A 216 -11.08 6.02 4.88
CA GLN A 216 -11.85 6.43 3.71
C GLN A 216 -11.14 7.57 2.95
N GLU A 217 -10.69 8.62 3.65
CA GLU A 217 -9.92 9.72 3.04
C GLU A 217 -8.62 9.23 2.42
N ALA A 218 -7.93 8.28 3.09
CA ALA A 218 -6.73 7.65 2.55
C ALA A 218 -7.02 6.89 1.24
N ALA A 219 -8.11 6.13 1.18
CA ALA A 219 -8.54 5.41 -0.01
C ALA A 219 -8.94 6.35 -1.15
N GLU A 220 -9.62 7.46 -0.84
CA GLU A 220 -9.95 8.51 -1.82
C GLU A 220 -8.69 9.12 -2.43
N MET A 221 -7.69 9.42 -1.61
CA MET A 221 -6.41 9.94 -2.11
C MET A 221 -5.69 8.93 -3.00
N ILE A 222 -5.67 7.66 -2.61
CA ILE A 222 -5.14 6.57 -3.44
C ILE A 222 -5.82 6.56 -4.82
N CYS A 223 -7.15 6.59 -4.87
CA CYS A 223 -7.90 6.59 -6.13
C CYS A 223 -7.60 7.83 -6.98
N ARG A 224 -7.52 9.02 -6.37
CA ARG A 224 -7.17 10.26 -7.10
C ARG A 224 -5.78 10.19 -7.73
N ILE A 225 -4.78 9.62 -7.04
CA ILE A 225 -3.44 9.41 -7.59
C ILE A 225 -3.48 8.40 -8.75
N LEU A 226 -4.27 7.34 -8.62
CA LEU A 226 -4.43 6.34 -9.67
C LEU A 226 -5.19 6.87 -10.90
N GLU A 227 -6.05 7.87 -10.74
CA GLU A 227 -6.78 8.54 -11.83
C GLU A 227 -5.97 9.66 -12.50
N ALA A 228 -4.86 10.07 -11.90
CA ALA A 228 -4.02 11.14 -12.42
C ALA A 228 -3.52 10.82 -13.86
N PRO A 229 -3.30 11.86 -14.71
CA PRO A 229 -2.81 11.69 -16.07
C PRO A 229 -1.43 11.02 -16.11
N SER A 230 -1.08 10.36 -17.23
CA SER A 230 0.15 9.55 -17.32
C SER A 230 1.45 10.32 -17.07
N TYR A 231 1.45 11.63 -17.29
CA TYR A 231 2.59 12.51 -16.97
C TYR A 231 2.85 12.66 -15.46
N PHE A 232 1.91 12.24 -14.61
CA PHE A 232 2.05 12.27 -13.16
C PHE A 232 2.73 10.99 -12.67
N THR A 233 4.06 11.01 -12.56
CA THR A 233 4.87 9.88 -12.10
C THR A 233 6.06 10.35 -11.26
N GLY A 234 6.59 9.49 -10.40
CA GLY A 234 7.73 9.76 -9.52
C GLY A 234 7.40 10.65 -8.31
N GLN A 235 6.10 10.87 -8.04
CA GLN A 235 5.67 11.76 -6.96
C GLN A 235 5.53 11.00 -5.63
N VAL A 236 5.86 11.71 -4.55
CA VAL A 236 5.56 11.31 -3.17
C VAL A 236 4.66 12.40 -2.60
N ILE A 237 3.37 12.11 -2.53
CA ILE A 237 2.35 13.07 -2.09
C ILE A 237 2.13 12.91 -0.61
N THR A 238 2.27 13.98 0.15
CA THR A 238 1.97 14.01 1.58
C THR A 238 0.49 14.29 1.82
N MET A 239 -0.12 13.54 2.75
CA MET A 239 -1.48 13.74 3.23
C MET A 239 -1.51 13.50 4.75
N ASP A 240 -1.46 14.57 5.52
CA ASP A 240 -1.18 14.52 6.95
C ASP A 240 -1.94 15.55 7.80
N GLY A 241 -2.88 16.29 7.24
CA GLY A 241 -3.60 17.34 7.94
C GLY A 241 -2.77 18.59 8.23
N GLY A 242 -1.63 18.76 7.52
CA GLY A 242 -0.70 19.88 7.67
C GLY A 242 0.33 19.69 8.80
N TRP A 243 0.55 18.43 9.23
CA TRP A 243 1.38 18.12 10.41
C TRP A 243 2.87 18.33 10.15
N ILE A 244 3.39 18.05 8.93
CA ILE A 244 4.82 18.08 8.61
C ILE A 244 5.07 18.83 7.30
#